data_eb34e837e480e9362c10e99cc577b6f0
#
_entry.id   eb34e837e480e9362c10e99cc577b6f0
#
_cell.length_a   1.000
_cell.length_b   1.000
_cell.length_c   1.000
_cell.angle_alpha   90.00
_cell.angle_beta   90.00
_cell.angle_gamma   90.00
#
_symmetry.space_group_name_H-M   'P 1'
#
loop_
_entity.id
_entity.type
_entity.pdbx_description
1 polymer ?
#
loop_
_entity_poly.entity_id
_entity_poly.type
_entity_poly.pdbx_seq_one_letter_code
_entity_poly.pdbx_strand_id
1 'polypeptide(L)'
;GISDIRLPGLSGLSLLESLKNEDNSPALLLITAFGTVDQAVDALKQGADDFLTKPLDVEHLLLSVKRILEHRSLQRELKRYRQQQKGPGGLVGQSPSMRKLYDQIERIAPADGSVLITGESGTGKELVAKALHQLSDRAEQSFQAVNCAGIPAELMESEFFGHTAGAFTGAQKKRQGLLKQADGGTCCWTKL
;
A
#
# COMPACT_ATOMS: atom_id res chain seq x y z
N GLY A 1 -12.37 6.83 21.25
CA GLY A 1 -13.76 7.16 21.62
C GLY A 1 -14.36 6.16 22.60
N ILE A 2 -15.32 6.58 23.36
CA ILE A 2 -16.15 5.74 24.24
C ILE A 2 -17.58 5.91 23.76
N SER A 3 -18.28 4.81 23.49
CA SER A 3 -19.66 4.83 23.00
C SER A 3 -20.53 3.78 23.69
N ASP A 4 -21.78 4.13 23.96
CA ASP A 4 -22.77 3.11 24.31
C ASP A 4 -23.16 2.31 23.05
N ILE A 5 -23.40 1.02 23.21
CA ILE A 5 -23.90 0.19 22.10
C ILE A 5 -25.28 0.64 21.66
N ARG A 6 -26.14 1.03 22.63
CA ARG A 6 -27.50 1.50 22.37
C ARG A 6 -27.60 3.01 22.50
N LEU A 7 -27.41 3.71 21.39
CA LEU A 7 -27.69 5.15 21.30
C LEU A 7 -28.96 5.39 20.48
N PRO A 8 -29.79 6.40 20.83
CA PRO A 8 -30.93 6.78 20.01
C PRO A 8 -30.51 7.17 18.61
N GLY A 9 -30.95 6.45 17.58
CA GLY A 9 -30.69 6.76 16.17
C GLY A 9 -29.46 6.13 15.54
N LEU A 10 -28.37 5.91 16.27
CA LEU A 10 -27.14 5.23 15.79
C LEU A 10 -26.67 4.23 16.85
N SER A 11 -26.42 2.99 16.45
CA SER A 11 -25.82 2.02 17.37
C SER A 11 -24.31 2.23 17.44
N GLY A 12 -23.68 1.94 18.59
CA GLY A 12 -22.21 1.95 18.71
C GLY A 12 -21.52 1.00 17.73
N LEU A 13 -22.23 -0.05 17.27
CA LEU A 13 -21.74 -0.97 16.23
C LEU A 13 -21.74 -0.32 14.84
N SER A 14 -22.77 0.47 14.50
CA SER A 14 -22.81 1.23 13.24
C SER A 14 -21.68 2.29 13.17
N LEU A 15 -21.38 2.90 14.33
CA LEU A 15 -20.24 3.81 14.47
C LEU A 15 -18.92 3.07 14.21
N LEU A 16 -18.78 1.85 14.73
CA LEU A 16 -17.61 1.02 14.53
C LEU A 16 -17.37 0.71 13.03
N GLU A 17 -18.43 0.36 12.30
CA GLU A 17 -18.37 0.10 10.86
C GLU A 17 -17.94 1.33 10.07
N SER A 18 -18.47 2.51 10.40
CA SER A 18 -18.11 3.76 9.74
C SER A 18 -16.64 4.16 9.98
N LEU A 19 -16.10 3.85 11.14
CA LEU A 19 -14.71 4.16 11.51
C LEU A 19 -13.68 3.17 10.94
N LYS A 20 -14.08 1.95 10.57
CA LYS A 20 -13.17 0.93 10.04
C LYS A 20 -12.41 1.34 8.78
N ASN A 21 -13.00 2.18 7.95
CA ASN A 21 -12.47 2.56 6.65
C ASN A 21 -11.51 3.77 6.71
N GLU A 22 -11.24 4.31 7.89
CA GLU A 22 -10.32 5.42 8.06
C GLU A 22 -8.92 4.92 8.44
N ASP A 23 -7.90 5.34 7.71
CA ASP A 23 -6.48 4.97 7.93
C ASP A 23 -5.95 5.33 9.32
N ASN A 24 -6.63 6.21 10.05
CA ASN A 24 -6.30 6.66 11.39
C ASN A 24 -7.50 6.61 12.34
N SER A 25 -8.30 5.53 12.25
CA SER A 25 -9.52 5.40 13.05
C SER A 25 -9.22 5.51 14.55
N PRO A 26 -10.04 6.26 15.31
CA PRO A 26 -9.89 6.37 16.76
C PRO A 26 -10.12 5.02 17.44
N ALA A 27 -9.48 4.81 18.60
CA ALA A 27 -9.82 3.66 19.44
C ALA A 27 -11.29 3.74 19.86
N LEU A 28 -11.99 2.62 19.85
CA LEU A 28 -13.39 2.55 20.29
C LEU A 28 -13.57 1.53 21.40
N LEU A 29 -13.94 2.05 22.59
CA LEU A 29 -14.38 1.30 23.73
C LEU A 29 -15.92 1.33 23.76
N LEU A 30 -16.56 0.16 23.73
CA LEU A 30 -18.00 0.05 23.77
C LEU A 30 -18.51 -0.18 25.20
N ILE A 31 -19.63 0.45 25.55
CA ILE A 31 -20.30 0.28 26.85
C ILE A 31 -21.71 -0.28 26.61
N THR A 32 -22.17 -1.20 27.44
CA THR A 32 -23.52 -1.76 27.33
C THR A 32 -24.16 -2.00 28.68
N ALA A 33 -25.46 -1.78 28.76
CA ALA A 33 -26.28 -2.11 29.95
C ALA A 33 -26.67 -3.60 29.96
N PHE A 34 -26.67 -4.28 28.81
CA PHE A 34 -27.10 -5.68 28.65
C PHE A 34 -26.05 -6.42 27.80
N GLY A 35 -24.94 -6.77 28.44
CA GLY A 35 -23.89 -7.53 27.75
C GLY A 35 -24.07 -9.04 27.96
N THR A 36 -24.53 -9.76 26.95
CA THR A 36 -24.22 -11.20 26.86
C THR A 36 -22.77 -11.36 26.38
N VAL A 37 -22.14 -12.44 26.80
CA VAL A 37 -20.77 -12.78 26.35
C VAL A 37 -20.69 -12.77 24.81
N ASP A 38 -21.74 -13.25 24.14
CA ASP A 38 -21.80 -13.30 22.67
C ASP A 38 -21.75 -11.91 22.02
N GLN A 39 -22.48 -10.94 22.58
CA GLN A 39 -22.44 -9.56 22.05
C GLN A 39 -21.10 -8.88 22.25
N ALA A 40 -20.41 -9.16 23.35
CA ALA A 40 -19.05 -8.70 23.59
C ALA A 40 -18.07 -9.27 22.56
N VAL A 41 -18.13 -10.58 22.36
CA VAL A 41 -17.30 -11.29 21.38
C VAL A 41 -17.54 -10.75 19.96
N ASP A 42 -18.79 -10.51 19.59
CA ASP A 42 -19.14 -9.97 18.28
C ASP A 42 -18.65 -8.53 18.09
N ALA A 43 -18.74 -7.69 19.10
CA ALA A 43 -18.20 -6.33 19.07
C ALA A 43 -16.66 -6.32 18.86
N LEU A 44 -15.95 -7.19 19.59
CA LEU A 44 -14.50 -7.35 19.44
C LEU A 44 -14.12 -7.91 18.06
N LYS A 45 -14.85 -8.90 17.54
CA LYS A 45 -14.66 -9.42 16.16
C LYS A 45 -14.92 -8.34 15.11
N GLN A 46 -15.83 -7.44 15.35
CA GLN A 46 -16.13 -6.31 14.49
C GLN A 46 -15.08 -5.20 14.59
N GLY A 47 -14.12 -5.28 15.52
CA GLY A 47 -12.95 -4.40 15.62
C GLY A 47 -13.05 -3.35 16.73
N ALA A 48 -13.96 -3.49 17.71
CA ALA A 48 -13.88 -2.71 18.93
C ALA A 48 -12.58 -3.04 19.69
N ASP A 49 -11.93 -2.02 20.26
CA ASP A 49 -10.70 -2.23 21.02
C ASP A 49 -10.95 -2.88 22.38
N ASP A 50 -12.09 -2.60 22.99
CA ASP A 50 -12.57 -3.25 24.21
C ASP A 50 -14.07 -3.00 24.43
N PHE A 51 -14.61 -3.64 25.46
CA PHE A 51 -16.01 -3.49 25.81
C PHE A 51 -16.19 -3.55 27.34
N LEU A 52 -17.14 -2.80 27.90
CA LEU A 52 -17.48 -2.77 29.33
C LEU A 52 -18.98 -2.86 29.54
N THR A 53 -19.40 -3.52 30.64
CA THR A 53 -20.77 -3.60 31.06
C THR A 53 -21.11 -2.55 32.13
N LYS A 54 -22.33 -2.04 32.12
CA LYS A 54 -22.90 -1.23 33.21
C LYS A 54 -23.34 -2.15 34.35
N PRO A 55 -23.17 -1.75 35.63
CA PRO A 55 -22.62 -0.49 36.11
C PRO A 55 -21.13 -0.39 35.88
N LEU A 56 -20.64 0.80 35.48
CA LEU A 56 -19.23 1.04 35.17
C LEU A 56 -18.43 1.11 36.48
N ASP A 57 -17.46 0.23 36.59
CA ASP A 57 -16.37 0.36 37.53
C ASP A 57 -15.29 1.28 36.97
N VAL A 58 -15.00 2.36 37.72
CA VAL A 58 -14.01 3.38 37.31
C VAL A 58 -12.61 2.80 37.17
N GLU A 59 -12.22 1.89 38.09
CA GLU A 59 -10.89 1.24 38.01
C GLU A 59 -10.76 0.39 36.76
N HIS A 60 -11.79 -0.38 36.45
CA HIS A 60 -11.85 -1.23 35.29
C HIS A 60 -11.85 -0.41 33.98
N LEU A 61 -12.59 0.70 33.93
CA LEU A 61 -12.59 1.64 32.80
C LEU A 61 -11.20 2.22 32.57
N LEU A 62 -10.53 2.71 33.61
CA LEU A 62 -9.18 3.28 33.51
C LEU A 62 -8.17 2.25 33.04
N LEU A 63 -8.24 1.01 33.54
CA LEU A 63 -7.38 -0.08 33.12
C LEU A 63 -7.56 -0.42 31.64
N SER A 64 -8.80 -0.51 31.16
CA SER A 64 -9.11 -0.76 29.74
C SER A 64 -8.61 0.36 28.85
N VAL A 65 -8.84 1.62 29.22
CA VAL A 65 -8.34 2.78 28.48
C VAL A 65 -6.81 2.76 28.39
N LYS A 66 -6.12 2.52 29.52
CA LYS A 66 -4.66 2.44 29.57
C LYS A 66 -4.13 1.34 28.63
N ARG A 67 -4.70 0.13 28.70
CA ARG A 67 -4.33 -0.99 27.85
C ARG A 67 -4.51 -0.67 26.35
N ILE A 68 -5.61 -0.05 25.97
CA ILE A 68 -5.90 0.36 24.60
C ILE A 68 -4.85 1.38 24.11
N LEU A 69 -4.54 2.39 24.92
CA LEU A 69 -3.57 3.42 24.58
C LEU A 69 -2.16 2.87 24.43
N GLU A 70 -1.73 2.00 25.33
CA GLU A 70 -0.42 1.32 25.27
C GLU A 70 -0.32 0.45 24.00
N HIS A 71 -1.33 -0.38 23.71
CA HIS A 71 -1.34 -1.22 22.52
C HIS A 71 -1.26 -0.39 21.23
N ARG A 72 -2.01 0.70 21.14
CA ARG A 72 -1.97 1.60 19.97
C ARG A 72 -0.65 2.37 19.86
N SER A 73 -0.05 2.74 20.98
CA SER A 73 1.27 3.36 20.99
C SER A 73 2.31 2.43 20.39
N LEU A 74 2.36 1.18 20.84
CA LEU A 74 3.26 0.15 20.31
C LEU A 74 3.02 -0.12 18.81
N GLN A 75 1.76 -0.19 18.37
CA GLN A 75 1.44 -0.34 16.95
C GLN A 75 1.92 0.85 16.10
N ARG A 76 1.76 2.08 16.60
CA ARG A 76 2.27 3.29 15.94
C ARG A 76 3.80 3.30 15.87
N GLU A 77 4.48 2.90 16.93
CA GLU A 77 5.94 2.76 16.92
C GLU A 77 6.39 1.72 15.91
N LEU A 78 5.79 0.54 15.89
CA LEU A 78 6.07 -0.49 14.91
C LEU A 78 5.83 0.00 13.46
N LYS A 79 4.73 0.73 13.22
CA LYS A 79 4.45 1.34 11.91
C LYS A 79 5.52 2.37 11.53
N ARG A 80 5.94 3.21 12.47
CA ARG A 80 7.05 4.17 12.28
C ARG A 80 8.39 3.47 11.99
N TYR A 81 8.74 2.45 12.77
CA TYR A 81 9.94 1.65 12.55
C TYR A 81 9.95 1.00 11.17
N ARG A 82 8.83 0.40 10.75
CA ARG A 82 8.69 -0.18 9.41
C ARG A 82 8.79 0.86 8.30
N GLN A 83 8.28 2.05 8.51
CA GLN A 83 8.38 3.15 7.54
C GLN A 83 9.81 3.70 7.46
N GLN A 84 10.51 3.84 8.59
CA GLN A 84 11.92 4.28 8.64
C GLN A 84 12.89 3.27 8.02
N GLN A 85 12.51 2.00 7.94
CA GLN A 85 13.30 0.95 7.29
C GLN A 85 13.10 0.88 5.77
N LYS A 86 12.16 1.63 5.23
CA LYS A 86 11.93 1.70 3.79
C LYS A 86 12.85 2.75 3.16
N GLY A 87 13.68 2.30 2.25
CA GLY A 87 14.41 3.18 1.35
C GLY A 87 13.54 3.72 0.21
N PRO A 88 14.13 4.41 -0.74
CA PRO A 88 13.46 4.97 -1.91
C PRO A 88 12.59 3.91 -2.62
N GLY A 89 11.41 4.30 -3.08
CA GLY A 89 10.52 3.40 -3.82
C GLY A 89 9.98 2.19 -3.05
N GLY A 90 10.10 2.19 -1.71
CA GLY A 90 9.66 1.07 -0.88
C GLY A 90 10.67 -0.08 -0.78
N LEU A 91 11.90 0.12 -1.23
CA LEU A 91 13.03 -0.79 -1.02
C LEU A 91 13.26 -0.99 0.48
N VAL A 92 13.56 -2.22 0.91
CA VAL A 92 13.78 -2.56 2.31
C VAL A 92 15.21 -3.05 2.49
N GLY A 93 15.92 -2.49 3.47
CA GLY A 93 17.26 -2.91 3.85
C GLY A 93 18.10 -1.76 4.39
N GLN A 94 19.01 -2.06 5.30
CA GLN A 94 19.90 -1.06 5.93
C GLN A 94 21.38 -1.48 5.83
N SER A 95 21.68 -2.54 5.10
CA SER A 95 23.07 -2.96 4.90
C SER A 95 23.87 -1.86 4.20
N PRO A 96 25.19 -1.83 4.36
CA PRO A 96 26.04 -0.86 3.65
C PRO A 96 25.88 -0.92 2.12
N SER A 97 25.61 -2.10 1.57
CA SER A 97 25.31 -2.28 0.14
C SER A 97 23.99 -1.65 -0.29
N MET A 98 22.94 -1.78 0.54
CA MET A 98 21.66 -1.15 0.26
C MET A 98 21.73 0.38 0.36
N ARG A 99 22.46 0.90 1.32
CA ARG A 99 22.67 2.36 1.44
C ARG A 99 23.39 2.92 0.19
N LYS A 100 24.43 2.24 -0.27
CA LYS A 100 25.11 2.60 -1.54
C LYS A 100 24.16 2.57 -2.73
N LEU A 101 23.26 1.59 -2.78
CA LEU A 101 22.23 1.51 -3.81
C LEU A 101 21.25 2.70 -3.72
N TYR A 102 20.83 3.09 -2.53
CA TYR A 102 19.95 4.25 -2.34
C TYR A 102 20.63 5.55 -2.81
N ASP A 103 21.87 5.77 -2.40
CA ASP A 103 22.68 6.91 -2.86
C ASP A 103 22.80 6.95 -4.38
N GLN A 104 22.98 5.79 -5.03
CA GLN A 104 23.00 5.68 -6.49
C GLN A 104 21.66 6.02 -7.13
N ILE A 105 20.57 5.50 -6.59
CA ILE A 105 19.21 5.78 -7.08
C ILE A 105 18.93 7.28 -7.01
N GLU A 106 19.18 7.93 -5.86
CA GLU A 106 18.96 9.36 -5.65
C GLU A 106 19.79 10.23 -6.62
N ARG A 107 21.02 9.82 -6.92
CA ARG A 107 21.90 10.54 -7.85
C ARG A 107 21.50 10.36 -9.31
N ILE A 108 20.96 9.20 -9.68
CA ILE A 108 20.63 8.87 -11.07
C ILE A 108 19.21 9.31 -11.43
N ALA A 109 18.28 9.27 -10.48
CA ALA A 109 16.86 9.52 -10.73
C ALA A 109 16.55 10.87 -11.43
N PRO A 110 17.23 12.00 -11.12
CA PRO A 110 16.99 13.26 -11.82
C PRO A 110 17.59 13.30 -13.24
N ALA A 111 18.46 12.34 -13.59
CA ALA A 111 19.10 12.34 -14.89
C ALA A 111 18.15 11.82 -15.99
N ASP A 112 18.19 12.50 -17.13
CA ASP A 112 17.39 12.12 -18.31
C ASP A 112 18.19 11.14 -19.18
N GLY A 113 18.05 9.84 -18.92
CA GLY A 113 18.81 8.83 -19.65
C GLY A 113 18.35 7.40 -19.37
N SER A 114 18.94 6.46 -20.12
CA SER A 114 18.67 5.03 -19.93
C SER A 114 19.51 4.47 -18.79
N VAL A 115 18.88 3.67 -17.91
CA VAL A 115 19.51 3.02 -16.77
C VAL A 115 19.44 1.51 -16.96
N LEU A 116 20.60 0.84 -16.92
CA LEU A 116 20.66 -0.63 -16.89
C LEU A 116 20.74 -1.12 -15.45
N ILE A 117 19.74 -1.93 -15.05
CA ILE A 117 19.66 -2.54 -13.71
C ILE A 117 20.00 -4.03 -13.85
N THR A 118 21.11 -4.45 -13.26
CA THR A 118 21.58 -5.84 -13.27
C THR A 118 21.45 -6.50 -11.91
N GLY A 119 21.24 -7.81 -11.89
CA GLY A 119 21.14 -8.61 -10.67
C GLY A 119 20.41 -9.93 -10.92
N GLU A 120 20.50 -10.85 -9.96
CA GLU A 120 19.85 -12.16 -10.02
C GLU A 120 18.31 -12.05 -10.05
N SER A 121 17.64 -13.14 -10.44
CA SER A 121 16.18 -13.18 -10.42
C SER A 121 15.65 -13.03 -8.98
N GLY A 122 14.60 -12.26 -8.80
CA GLY A 122 13.99 -12.06 -7.47
C GLY A 122 14.67 -11.01 -6.58
N THR A 123 15.77 -10.36 -7.01
CA THR A 123 16.50 -9.36 -6.19
C THR A 123 15.81 -7.99 -6.10
N GLY A 124 14.64 -7.82 -6.70
CA GLY A 124 13.89 -6.55 -6.59
C GLY A 124 14.25 -5.49 -7.63
N LYS A 125 14.80 -5.87 -8.79
CA LYS A 125 15.15 -4.92 -9.89
C LYS A 125 13.99 -4.00 -10.29
N GLU A 126 12.76 -4.52 -10.29
CA GLU A 126 11.56 -3.72 -10.59
C GLU A 126 11.28 -2.65 -9.52
N LEU A 127 11.58 -2.96 -8.25
CA LEU A 127 11.47 -1.97 -7.18
C LEU A 127 12.49 -0.85 -7.32
N VAL A 128 13.70 -1.18 -7.80
CA VAL A 128 14.74 -0.18 -8.12
C VAL A 128 14.26 0.71 -9.27
N ALA A 129 13.68 0.13 -10.32
CA ALA A 129 13.14 0.90 -11.43
C ALA A 129 11.99 1.84 -10.99
N LYS A 130 11.10 1.35 -10.13
CA LYS A 130 10.04 2.18 -9.53
C LYS A 130 10.61 3.30 -8.66
N ALA A 131 11.65 3.02 -7.88
CA ALA A 131 12.33 4.03 -7.06
C ALA A 131 12.95 5.13 -7.91
N LEU A 132 13.64 4.77 -9.00
CA LEU A 132 14.18 5.73 -9.95
C LEU A 132 13.10 6.63 -10.54
N HIS A 133 11.97 6.05 -10.96
CA HIS A 133 10.84 6.82 -11.49
C HIS A 133 10.24 7.77 -10.43
N GLN A 134 10.00 7.30 -9.22
CA GLN A 134 9.39 8.10 -8.14
C GLN A 134 10.26 9.26 -7.65
N LEU A 135 11.58 9.16 -7.83
CA LEU A 135 12.54 10.22 -7.48
C LEU A 135 12.97 11.07 -8.69
N SER A 136 12.45 10.77 -9.88
CA SER A 136 12.72 11.53 -11.09
C SER A 136 11.77 12.74 -11.25
N ASP A 137 12.13 13.66 -12.14
CA ASP A 137 11.25 14.78 -12.53
C ASP A 137 9.97 14.32 -13.24
N ARG A 138 9.84 13.00 -13.52
CA ARG A 138 8.70 12.36 -14.17
C ARG A 138 7.84 11.54 -13.21
N ALA A 139 8.00 11.70 -11.89
CA ALA A 139 7.32 10.93 -10.86
C ALA A 139 5.78 10.93 -10.99
N GLU A 140 5.21 12.03 -11.48
CA GLU A 140 3.76 12.19 -11.72
C GLU A 140 3.30 11.66 -13.07
N GLN A 141 4.24 11.19 -13.91
CA GLN A 141 3.95 10.68 -15.24
C GLN A 141 3.75 9.16 -15.23
N SER A 142 3.43 8.61 -16.37
CA SER A 142 3.19 7.17 -16.54
C SER A 142 4.44 6.34 -16.27
N PHE A 143 4.32 5.27 -15.46
CA PHE A 143 5.32 4.22 -15.30
C PHE A 143 4.83 2.93 -15.94
N GLN A 144 5.47 2.49 -17.02
CA GLN A 144 5.12 1.26 -17.73
C GLN A 144 6.17 0.19 -17.48
N ALA A 145 5.80 -0.87 -16.76
CA ALA A 145 6.64 -2.05 -16.58
C ALA A 145 6.25 -3.14 -17.58
N VAL A 146 7.19 -3.55 -18.42
CA VAL A 146 6.97 -4.53 -19.48
C VAL A 146 7.83 -5.76 -19.23
N ASN A 147 7.19 -6.91 -19.05
CA ASN A 147 7.87 -8.20 -18.99
C ASN A 147 8.00 -8.78 -20.41
N CYS A 148 9.16 -8.57 -21.05
CA CYS A 148 9.39 -9.01 -22.42
C CYS A 148 9.33 -10.53 -22.59
N ALA A 149 9.67 -11.31 -21.55
CA ALA A 149 9.57 -12.78 -21.62
C ALA A 149 8.12 -13.29 -21.69
N GLY A 150 7.15 -12.47 -21.34
CA GLY A 150 5.72 -12.79 -21.42
C GLY A 150 5.09 -12.44 -22.78
N ILE A 151 5.83 -11.78 -23.68
CA ILE A 151 5.34 -11.37 -25.00
C ILE A 151 5.91 -12.32 -26.06
N PRO A 152 5.06 -13.01 -26.83
CA PRO A 152 5.51 -13.80 -27.98
C PRO A 152 6.32 -12.92 -28.95
N ALA A 153 7.40 -13.47 -29.50
CA ALA A 153 8.31 -12.72 -30.39
C ALA A 153 7.56 -12.08 -31.60
N GLU A 154 6.55 -12.78 -32.12
CA GLU A 154 5.72 -12.32 -33.26
C GLU A 154 4.83 -11.13 -32.89
N LEU A 155 4.51 -10.93 -31.61
CA LEU A 155 3.66 -9.84 -31.15
C LEU A 155 4.45 -8.67 -30.55
N MET A 156 5.76 -8.83 -30.39
CA MET A 156 6.62 -7.86 -29.68
C MET A 156 6.56 -6.49 -30.37
N GLU A 157 6.71 -6.46 -31.71
CA GLU A 157 6.65 -5.22 -32.49
C GLU A 157 5.29 -4.53 -32.34
N SER A 158 4.20 -5.30 -32.43
CA SER A 158 2.84 -4.80 -32.27
C SER A 158 2.53 -4.28 -30.86
N GLU A 159 3.05 -4.93 -29.81
CA GLU A 159 2.89 -4.47 -28.44
C GLU A 159 3.70 -3.20 -28.14
N PHE A 160 4.95 -3.11 -28.66
CA PHE A 160 5.80 -1.93 -28.43
C PHE A 160 5.33 -0.70 -29.22
N PHE A 161 5.11 -0.85 -30.52
CA PHE A 161 4.84 0.28 -31.43
C PHE A 161 3.35 0.48 -31.70
N GLY A 162 2.53 -0.55 -31.40
CA GLY A 162 1.10 -0.55 -31.74
C GLY A 162 0.83 -0.96 -33.18
N HIS A 163 -0.43 -1.04 -33.55
CA HIS A 163 -0.87 -1.39 -34.88
C HIS A 163 -2.16 -0.64 -35.28
N THR A 164 -2.36 -0.51 -36.59
CA THR A 164 -3.63 -0.05 -37.18
C THR A 164 -4.58 -1.21 -37.31
N ALA A 165 -5.89 -0.92 -37.43
CA ALA A 165 -6.87 -1.94 -37.75
C ALA A 165 -6.52 -2.59 -39.10
N GLY A 166 -6.54 -3.96 -39.13
CA GLY A 166 -6.23 -4.72 -40.34
C GLY A 166 -4.75 -4.99 -40.59
N ALA A 167 -3.82 -4.63 -39.67
CA ALA A 167 -2.39 -4.83 -39.86
C ALA A 167 -1.99 -6.33 -39.93
N PHE A 168 -2.74 -7.22 -39.28
CA PHE A 168 -2.54 -8.69 -39.33
C PHE A 168 -3.86 -9.40 -39.03
N THR A 169 -3.92 -10.71 -39.28
CA THR A 169 -5.09 -11.56 -39.00
C THR A 169 -5.44 -11.55 -37.53
N GLY A 170 -6.53 -10.88 -37.16
CA GLY A 170 -6.94 -10.65 -35.75
C GLY A 170 -6.86 -9.21 -35.26
N ALA A 171 -6.20 -8.30 -36.00
CA ALA A 171 -6.13 -6.87 -35.65
C ALA A 171 -7.44 -6.13 -35.97
N GLN A 172 -8.50 -6.36 -35.21
CA GLN A 172 -9.82 -5.76 -35.44
C GLN A 172 -9.90 -4.27 -35.12
N LYS A 173 -9.03 -3.78 -34.19
CA LYS A 173 -9.03 -2.38 -33.75
C LYS A 173 -7.60 -1.83 -33.72
N LYS A 174 -7.48 -0.52 -33.96
CA LYS A 174 -6.22 0.20 -33.73
C LYS A 174 -5.82 0.11 -32.25
N ARG A 175 -4.60 -0.27 -31.95
CA ARG A 175 -4.02 -0.29 -30.60
C ARG A 175 -2.77 0.55 -30.52
N GLN A 176 -2.69 1.36 -29.47
CA GLN A 176 -1.53 2.20 -29.19
C GLN A 176 -0.46 1.36 -28.52
N GLY A 177 0.78 1.46 -29.00
CA GLY A 177 1.92 0.73 -28.44
C GLY A 177 2.35 1.23 -27.08
N LEU A 178 3.03 0.36 -26.33
CA LEU A 178 3.50 0.62 -24.97
C LEU A 178 4.47 1.82 -24.92
N LEU A 179 5.32 1.99 -25.90
CA LEU A 179 6.23 3.14 -26.01
C LEU A 179 5.47 4.47 -26.09
N LYS A 180 4.39 4.50 -26.85
CA LYS A 180 3.55 5.70 -26.93
C LYS A 180 2.75 5.96 -25.67
N GLN A 181 2.37 4.91 -24.94
CA GLN A 181 1.68 5.04 -23.64
C GLN A 181 2.65 5.53 -22.54
N ALA A 182 3.94 5.25 -22.69
CA ALA A 182 4.98 5.70 -21.76
C ALA A 182 5.57 7.07 -22.12
N ASP A 183 5.08 7.71 -23.18
CA ASP A 183 5.61 9.00 -23.68
C ASP A 183 5.53 10.07 -22.59
N GLY A 184 6.63 10.78 -22.35
CA GLY A 184 6.81 11.72 -21.24
C GLY A 184 7.00 11.07 -19.87
N GLY A 185 6.84 9.75 -19.75
CA GLY A 185 6.98 8.97 -18.52
C GLY A 185 8.24 8.11 -18.47
N THR A 186 8.12 6.93 -17.87
CA THR A 186 9.21 5.95 -17.73
C THR A 186 8.77 4.58 -18.21
N CYS A 187 9.57 3.95 -19.07
CA CYS A 187 9.39 2.57 -19.49
C CYS A 187 10.47 1.68 -18.87
N CYS A 188 10.06 0.65 -18.14
CA CYS A 188 10.94 -0.35 -17.56
C CYS A 188 10.75 -1.70 -18.25
N TRP A 189 11.82 -2.27 -18.77
CA TRP A 189 11.80 -3.53 -19.50
C TRP A 189 12.51 -4.59 -18.67
N THR A 190 11.81 -5.69 -18.41
CA THR A 190 12.35 -6.80 -17.62
C THR A 190 12.45 -8.05 -18.49
N LYS A 191 13.53 -8.83 -18.29
CA LYS A 191 13.80 -10.10 -18.99
C LYS A 191 13.75 -9.92 -20.54
N LEU A 192 14.83 -9.39 -21.07
CA LEU A 192 15.19 -9.64 -22.47
C LEU A 192 15.78 -11.02 -22.62
#